data_2b3df627979541fb55c2679439117033
#
_entry.id   2b3df627979541fb55c2679439117033
#
_cell.length_a   1.000
_cell.length_b   1.000
_cell.length_c   1.000
_cell.angle_alpha   90.00
_cell.angle_beta   90.00
_cell.angle_gamma   90.00
#
_symmetry.space_group_name_H-M   'P 1'
#
loop_
_entity.id
_entity.type
_entity.pdbx_description
1 polymer ?
#
loop_
_entity_poly.entity_id
_entity_poly.type
_entity_poly.pdbx_seq_one_letter_code
_entity_poly.pdbx_strand_id
1 'polypeptide(L)'
;NGDIYIFYLENRPVGYISLYRREESIEVREFFGISRGVVESMYAFIKTYREYYSELIIKAPVKSKLNFYIHNQVAMKKNESPFIMGRITNVESMLKRLHLKGSNLKISVIDKIIEENNGVFEIDINGNISKKDKIENDMEIDVSELNQLLFGYFSMNEMIELERVKINNTEKISELEKLFVKKKVYIQEYQ
;
A
#
# COMPACT_ATOMS: atom_id res chain seq x y z
N ASN A 1 18.00 -22.19 0.30
CA ASN A 1 19.09 -21.28 0.67
C ASN A 1 18.86 -19.92 0.03
N GLY A 2 19.05 -18.86 0.81
CA GLY A 2 18.93 -17.48 0.36
C GLY A 2 20.30 -16.79 0.40
N ASP A 3 20.53 -15.88 -0.56
CA ASP A 3 21.74 -15.05 -0.61
C ASP A 3 21.35 -13.59 -0.79
N ILE A 4 22.18 -12.70 -0.24
CA ILE A 4 22.07 -11.26 -0.44
C ILE A 4 23.28 -10.80 -1.24
N TYR A 5 23.02 -10.14 -2.36
CA TYR A 5 24.05 -9.52 -3.20
C TYR A 5 23.96 -8.02 -3.07
N ILE A 6 25.07 -7.38 -2.71
CA ILE A 6 25.17 -5.93 -2.58
C ILE A 6 25.96 -5.40 -3.78
N PHE A 7 25.43 -4.40 -4.44
CA PHE A 7 26.05 -3.74 -5.59
C PHE A 7 26.77 -2.49 -5.14
N TYR A 8 27.99 -2.33 -5.59
CA TYR A 8 28.85 -1.18 -5.25
C TYR A 8 29.20 -0.38 -6.50
N LEU A 9 29.25 0.93 -6.34
CA LEU A 9 29.85 1.87 -7.30
C LEU A 9 30.87 2.69 -6.51
N GLU A 10 32.14 2.69 -6.95
CA GLU A 10 33.24 3.40 -6.30
C GLU A 10 33.28 3.14 -4.76
N ASN A 11 33.17 1.88 -4.35
CA ASN A 11 33.15 1.44 -2.96
C ASN A 11 31.94 1.92 -2.12
N ARG A 12 30.90 2.48 -2.74
CA ARG A 12 29.65 2.85 -2.07
C ARG A 12 28.55 1.87 -2.44
N PRO A 13 27.77 1.36 -1.46
CA PRO A 13 26.65 0.49 -1.75
C PRO A 13 25.54 1.30 -2.47
N VAL A 14 25.12 0.81 -3.64
CA VAL A 14 24.15 1.48 -4.51
C VAL A 14 22.88 0.66 -4.76
N GLY A 15 22.87 -0.60 -4.31
CA GLY A 15 21.71 -1.46 -4.44
C GLY A 15 21.95 -2.83 -3.83
N TYR A 16 20.88 -3.61 -3.67
CA TYR A 16 20.96 -5.00 -3.23
C TYR A 16 19.82 -5.84 -3.81
N ILE A 17 20.05 -7.14 -3.84
CA ILE A 17 19.09 -8.17 -4.22
C ILE A 17 19.11 -9.26 -3.15
N SER A 18 17.95 -9.68 -2.69
CA SER A 18 17.78 -10.89 -1.90
C SER A 18 17.22 -12.00 -2.79
N LEU A 19 17.97 -13.09 -2.96
CA LEU A 19 17.64 -14.22 -3.81
C LEU A 19 17.38 -15.47 -2.98
N TYR A 20 16.35 -16.23 -3.40
CA TYR A 20 16.09 -17.58 -2.89
C TYR A 20 16.14 -18.58 -4.04
N ARG A 21 16.95 -19.62 -3.91
CA ARG A 21 17.04 -20.71 -4.89
C ARG A 21 16.08 -21.82 -4.53
N ARG A 22 15.27 -22.21 -5.51
CA ARG A 22 14.43 -23.42 -5.47
C ARG A 22 14.97 -24.40 -6.52
N GLU A 23 14.38 -25.59 -6.63
CA GLU A 23 14.86 -26.60 -7.59
C GLU A 23 14.85 -26.10 -9.04
N GLU A 24 13.75 -25.50 -9.49
CA GLU A 24 13.57 -25.06 -10.88
C GLU A 24 13.47 -23.54 -11.06
N SER A 25 13.40 -22.78 -9.97
CA SER A 25 13.19 -21.34 -10.03
C SER A 25 14.13 -20.57 -9.11
N ILE A 26 14.37 -19.32 -9.45
CA ILE A 26 15.04 -18.34 -8.59
C ILE A 26 14.02 -17.25 -8.21
N GLU A 27 13.87 -17.02 -6.92
CA GLU A 27 12.94 -16.03 -6.36
C GLU A 27 13.70 -14.81 -5.86
N VAL A 28 13.44 -13.64 -6.44
CA VAL A 28 13.92 -12.34 -5.97
C VAL A 28 12.88 -11.81 -4.99
N ARG A 29 13.22 -11.79 -3.71
CA ARG A 29 12.33 -11.29 -2.64
C ARG A 29 12.47 -9.80 -2.44
N GLU A 30 13.69 -9.29 -2.51
CA GLU A 30 13.98 -7.89 -2.38
C GLU A 30 14.85 -7.42 -3.53
N PHE A 31 14.53 -6.24 -4.03
CA PHE A 31 15.19 -5.65 -5.17
C PHE A 31 15.19 -4.13 -4.99
N PHE A 32 16.34 -3.57 -4.66
CA PHE A 32 16.49 -2.13 -4.45
C PHE A 32 17.74 -1.59 -5.13
N GLY A 33 17.57 -0.56 -5.94
CA GLY A 33 18.66 0.19 -6.57
C GLY A 33 18.38 1.69 -6.57
N ILE A 34 19.38 2.49 -6.28
CA ILE A 34 19.27 3.96 -6.13
C ILE A 34 19.06 4.69 -7.46
N SER A 35 19.38 4.08 -8.58
CA SER A 35 19.26 4.68 -9.91
C SER A 35 18.88 3.65 -10.98
N ARG A 36 18.44 4.17 -12.13
CA ARG A 36 18.10 3.34 -13.29
C ARG A 36 19.25 2.43 -13.72
N GLY A 37 20.46 2.96 -13.86
CA GLY A 37 21.62 2.18 -14.29
C GLY A 37 21.99 1.05 -13.33
N VAL A 38 21.84 1.29 -12.01
CA VAL A 38 22.00 0.25 -10.98
C VAL A 38 20.94 -0.83 -11.16
N VAL A 39 19.67 -0.46 -11.32
CA VAL A 39 18.56 -1.41 -11.55
C VAL A 39 18.82 -2.25 -12.81
N GLU A 40 19.25 -1.65 -13.92
CA GLU A 40 19.59 -2.35 -15.16
C GLU A 40 20.75 -3.33 -14.95
N SER A 41 21.78 -2.95 -14.20
CA SER A 41 22.92 -3.82 -13.85
C SER A 41 22.47 -5.00 -12.96
N MET A 42 21.58 -4.76 -12.02
CA MET A 42 20.99 -5.80 -11.17
C MET A 42 20.17 -6.81 -12.00
N TYR A 43 19.40 -6.33 -12.99
CA TYR A 43 18.70 -7.20 -13.93
C TYR A 43 19.66 -8.02 -14.79
N ALA A 44 20.74 -7.38 -15.29
CA ALA A 44 21.77 -8.10 -16.04
C ALA A 44 22.41 -9.21 -15.20
N PHE A 45 22.66 -8.95 -13.91
CA PHE A 45 23.15 -9.96 -12.97
C PHE A 45 22.15 -11.12 -12.83
N ILE A 46 20.87 -10.85 -12.59
CA ILE A 46 19.85 -11.90 -12.44
C ILE A 46 19.76 -12.74 -13.72
N LYS A 47 19.87 -12.12 -14.90
CA LYS A 47 19.85 -12.83 -16.19
C LYS A 47 20.94 -13.88 -16.33
N THR A 48 22.05 -13.81 -15.60
CA THR A 48 23.10 -14.83 -15.65
C THR A 48 22.62 -16.18 -15.12
N TYR A 49 21.56 -16.20 -14.32
CA TYR A 49 20.98 -17.43 -13.77
C TYR A 49 20.06 -18.19 -14.73
N ARG A 50 19.72 -17.61 -15.91
CA ARG A 50 18.79 -18.20 -16.90
C ARG A 50 19.19 -19.57 -17.42
N GLU A 51 20.47 -19.92 -17.34
CA GLU A 51 20.97 -21.21 -17.79
C GLU A 51 20.79 -22.32 -16.75
N TYR A 52 20.53 -21.93 -15.51
CA TYR A 52 20.37 -22.83 -14.38
C TYR A 52 18.93 -22.98 -13.90
N TYR A 53 18.07 -22.01 -14.22
CA TYR A 53 16.70 -21.97 -13.74
C TYR A 53 15.72 -21.67 -14.88
N SER A 54 14.62 -22.42 -14.90
CA SER A 54 13.56 -22.26 -15.91
C SER A 54 12.69 -21.05 -15.65
N GLU A 55 12.59 -20.58 -14.41
CA GLU A 55 11.71 -19.49 -14.01
C GLU A 55 12.43 -18.49 -13.09
N LEU A 56 12.19 -17.20 -13.35
CA LEU A 56 12.56 -16.09 -12.48
C LEU A 56 11.29 -15.46 -11.88
N ILE A 57 11.15 -15.55 -10.57
CA ILE A 57 10.04 -14.96 -9.83
C ILE A 57 10.53 -13.70 -9.13
N ILE A 58 9.89 -12.56 -9.39
CA ILE A 58 10.22 -11.30 -8.71
C ILE A 58 9.04 -10.87 -7.87
N LYS A 59 9.23 -10.81 -6.55
CA LYS A 59 8.26 -10.24 -5.62
C LYS A 59 8.39 -8.72 -5.64
N ALA A 60 7.32 -8.04 -6.01
CA ALA A 60 7.34 -6.59 -6.19
C ALA A 60 5.99 -5.98 -5.78
N PRO A 61 5.96 -4.69 -5.39
CA PRO A 61 4.71 -3.97 -5.22
C PRO A 61 3.87 -4.00 -6.49
N VAL A 62 2.54 -4.07 -6.36
CA VAL A 62 1.59 -4.10 -7.50
C VAL A 62 1.86 -3.00 -8.52
N LYS A 63 2.23 -1.80 -8.07
CA LYS A 63 2.56 -0.64 -8.93
C LYS A 63 4.07 -0.51 -9.22
N SER A 64 4.82 -1.61 -9.10
CA SER A 64 6.24 -1.58 -9.46
C SER A 64 6.43 -1.28 -10.94
N LYS A 65 7.45 -0.48 -11.24
CA LYS A 65 7.86 -0.17 -12.61
C LYS A 65 8.91 -1.17 -13.15
N LEU A 66 9.17 -2.26 -12.44
CA LEU A 66 10.18 -3.25 -12.82
C LEU A 66 9.94 -3.85 -14.21
N ASN A 67 8.67 -3.99 -14.61
CA ASN A 67 8.31 -4.47 -15.95
C ASN A 67 8.90 -3.62 -17.10
N PHE A 68 9.18 -2.32 -16.88
CA PHE A 68 9.79 -1.47 -17.90
C PHE A 68 11.26 -1.81 -18.20
N TYR A 69 11.91 -2.56 -17.32
CA TYR A 69 13.29 -3.04 -17.50
C TYR A 69 13.35 -4.42 -18.20
N ILE A 70 12.20 -5.07 -18.41
CA ILE A 70 12.12 -6.39 -19.06
C ILE A 70 11.84 -6.17 -20.55
N HIS A 71 12.81 -6.48 -21.40
CA HIS A 71 12.71 -6.26 -22.85
C HIS A 71 11.65 -7.15 -23.52
N ASN A 72 11.52 -8.40 -23.07
CA ASN A 72 10.51 -9.33 -23.58
C ASN A 72 9.33 -9.46 -22.61
N GLN A 73 8.37 -8.57 -22.73
CA GLN A 73 7.18 -8.57 -21.87
C GLN A 73 6.23 -9.74 -22.17
N VAL A 74 6.30 -10.35 -23.34
CA VAL A 74 5.46 -11.51 -23.72
C VAL A 74 5.78 -12.73 -22.86
N ALA A 75 7.01 -12.88 -22.42
CA ALA A 75 7.42 -13.97 -21.53
C ALA A 75 7.09 -13.71 -20.05
N MET A 76 6.54 -12.53 -19.73
CA MET A 76 6.24 -12.15 -18.35
C MET A 76 4.81 -12.56 -17.98
N LYS A 77 4.67 -13.27 -16.88
CA LYS A 77 3.39 -13.50 -16.20
C LYS A 77 3.32 -12.63 -14.95
N LYS A 78 2.21 -11.94 -14.77
CA LYS A 78 1.97 -11.12 -13.57
C LYS A 78 0.83 -11.73 -12.77
N ASN A 79 1.13 -12.14 -11.55
CA ASN A 79 0.14 -12.62 -10.59
C ASN A 79 0.05 -11.62 -9.44
N GLU A 80 -1.16 -11.21 -9.09
CA GLU A 80 -1.43 -10.36 -7.93
C GLU A 80 -2.13 -11.21 -6.86
N SER A 81 -1.65 -11.15 -5.65
CA SER A 81 -2.25 -11.86 -4.52
C SER A 81 -2.28 -10.95 -3.28
N PRO A 82 -3.34 -11.02 -2.45
CA PRO A 82 -3.33 -10.35 -1.15
C PRO A 82 -2.23 -10.96 -0.29
N PHE A 83 -1.50 -10.12 0.44
CA PHE A 83 -0.38 -10.56 1.26
C PHE A 83 -0.66 -10.42 2.75
N ILE A 84 -1.24 -9.29 3.17
CA ILE A 84 -1.55 -9.01 4.57
C ILE A 84 -2.98 -8.49 4.67
N MET A 85 -3.68 -8.93 5.72
CA MET A 85 -4.93 -8.34 6.16
C MET A 85 -4.68 -7.50 7.40
N GLY A 86 -5.19 -6.27 7.40
CA GLY A 86 -5.17 -5.36 8.54
C GLY A 86 -6.58 -5.04 9.02
N ARG A 87 -6.74 -4.78 10.30
CA ARG A 87 -8.00 -4.30 10.89
C ARG A 87 -7.74 -3.17 11.87
N ILE A 88 -8.55 -2.13 11.80
CA ILE A 88 -8.58 -1.07 12.80
C ILE A 88 -9.29 -1.61 14.03
N THR A 89 -8.59 -1.69 15.15
CA THR A 89 -9.15 -2.12 16.45
C THR A 89 -9.67 -0.95 17.27
N ASN A 90 -9.20 0.26 17.02
CA ASN A 90 -9.65 1.50 17.66
C ASN A 90 -9.60 2.65 16.67
N VAL A 91 -10.77 3.05 16.17
CA VAL A 91 -10.91 4.09 15.15
C VAL A 91 -10.43 5.45 15.64
N GLU A 92 -10.82 5.86 16.85
CA GLU A 92 -10.45 7.16 17.40
C GLU A 92 -8.93 7.31 17.54
N SER A 93 -8.27 6.29 18.12
CA SER A 93 -6.81 6.27 18.26
C SER A 93 -6.10 6.28 16.91
N MET A 94 -6.67 5.59 15.91
CA MET A 94 -6.10 5.57 14.56
C MET A 94 -6.19 6.94 13.88
N LEU A 95 -7.36 7.58 13.94
CA LEU A 95 -7.57 8.91 13.38
C LEU A 95 -6.67 9.97 14.04
N LYS A 96 -6.51 9.94 15.36
CA LYS A 96 -5.61 10.85 16.10
C LYS A 96 -4.15 10.78 15.63
N ARG A 97 -3.69 9.61 15.21
CA ARG A 97 -2.31 9.41 14.73
C ARG A 97 -2.05 9.97 13.33
N LEU A 98 -3.09 10.25 12.56
CA LEU A 98 -2.95 10.70 11.17
C LEU A 98 -2.68 12.20 11.04
N HIS A 99 -2.73 12.98 12.14
CA HIS A 99 -2.49 14.43 12.15
C HIS A 99 -3.30 15.18 11.07
N LEU A 100 -4.61 14.94 11.03
CA LEU A 100 -5.54 15.39 10.01
C LEU A 100 -5.88 16.90 10.15
N LYS A 101 -4.89 17.77 9.97
CA LYS A 101 -5.08 19.23 10.07
C LYS A 101 -5.67 19.81 8.79
N GLY A 102 -6.42 20.90 8.95
CA GLY A 102 -6.96 21.67 7.83
C GLY A 102 -8.29 21.15 7.29
N SER A 103 -8.91 20.17 7.97
CA SER A 103 -10.21 19.62 7.59
C SER A 103 -11.22 19.85 8.69
N ASN A 104 -12.49 20.03 8.31
CA ASN A 104 -13.63 20.04 9.22
C ASN A 104 -14.62 19.01 8.71
N LEU A 105 -14.50 17.78 9.19
CA LEU A 105 -15.17 16.60 8.65
C LEU A 105 -15.84 15.79 9.75
N LYS A 106 -16.96 15.19 9.42
CA LYS A 106 -17.71 14.27 10.28
C LYS A 106 -17.87 12.93 9.58
N ILE A 107 -17.22 11.91 10.11
CA ILE A 107 -17.16 10.57 9.53
C ILE A 107 -17.94 9.62 10.42
N SER A 108 -19.04 9.06 9.92
CA SER A 108 -19.77 7.98 10.58
C SER A 108 -19.11 6.65 10.25
N VAL A 109 -18.67 5.93 11.28
CA VAL A 109 -18.06 4.61 11.12
C VAL A 109 -18.98 3.53 11.65
N ILE A 110 -19.12 2.45 10.89
CA ILE A 110 -19.89 1.26 11.24
C ILE A 110 -18.92 0.09 11.43
N ASP A 111 -18.95 -0.54 12.59
CA ASP A 111 -18.19 -1.76 12.89
C ASP A 111 -19.13 -2.81 13.48
N LYS A 112 -19.30 -3.94 12.81
CA LYS A 112 -20.18 -5.04 13.23
C LYS A 112 -19.57 -5.93 14.32
N ILE A 113 -18.28 -5.75 14.63
CA ILE A 113 -17.54 -6.62 15.54
C ILE A 113 -17.14 -5.87 16.82
N ILE A 114 -16.64 -4.63 16.68
CA ILE A 114 -16.17 -3.81 17.80
C ILE A 114 -17.13 -2.64 17.96
N GLU A 115 -18.02 -2.75 18.95
CA GLU A 115 -19.09 -1.77 19.18
C GLU A 115 -18.52 -0.37 19.47
N GLU A 116 -17.39 -0.28 20.15
CA GLU A 116 -16.72 0.95 20.52
C GLU A 116 -16.24 1.77 19.30
N ASN A 117 -16.09 1.14 18.15
CA ASN A 117 -15.73 1.79 16.91
C ASN A 117 -16.91 2.49 16.21
N ASN A 118 -18.15 2.17 16.60
CA ASN A 118 -19.34 2.81 16.02
C ASN A 118 -19.51 4.23 16.54
N GLY A 119 -19.87 5.15 15.67
CA GLY A 119 -20.18 6.54 15.99
C GLY A 119 -19.70 7.52 14.93
N VAL A 120 -19.93 8.79 15.16
CA VAL A 120 -19.48 9.87 14.29
C VAL A 120 -18.21 10.48 14.87
N PHE A 121 -17.14 10.42 14.11
CA PHE A 121 -15.84 11.03 14.44
C PHE A 121 -15.76 12.40 13.78
N GLU A 122 -15.79 13.44 14.61
CA GLU A 122 -15.63 14.83 14.19
C GLU A 122 -14.15 15.19 14.21
N ILE A 123 -13.64 15.67 13.08
CA ILE A 123 -12.25 16.13 12.88
C ILE A 123 -12.33 17.64 12.74
N ASP A 124 -11.82 18.39 13.71
CA ASP A 124 -11.80 19.86 13.65
C ASP A 124 -10.64 20.37 12.77
N ILE A 125 -10.66 21.67 12.47
CA ILE A 125 -9.64 22.34 11.65
C ILE A 125 -8.21 22.17 12.20
N ASN A 126 -8.06 21.95 13.50
CA ASN A 126 -6.76 21.75 14.18
C ASN A 126 -6.32 20.28 14.15
N GLY A 127 -7.20 19.40 13.69
CA GLY A 127 -6.97 17.96 13.66
C GLY A 127 -7.30 17.24 14.97
N ASN A 128 -8.06 17.90 15.87
CA ASN A 128 -8.56 17.22 17.05
C ASN A 128 -9.72 16.30 16.66
N ILE A 129 -9.73 15.12 17.28
CA ILE A 129 -10.76 14.12 17.05
C ILE A 129 -11.65 14.03 18.27
N SER A 130 -12.96 14.12 18.06
CA SER A 130 -13.97 13.85 19.09
C SER A 130 -15.02 12.89 18.56
N LYS A 131 -15.41 11.93 19.39
CA LYS A 131 -16.47 10.97 19.07
C LYS A 131 -17.81 11.51 19.55
N LYS A 132 -18.85 11.40 18.71
CA LYS A 132 -20.23 11.74 19.01
C LYS A 132 -21.12 10.54 18.68
N ASP A 133 -22.21 10.38 19.40
CA ASP A 133 -23.08 9.22 19.21
C ASP A 133 -23.94 9.33 17.94
N LYS A 134 -24.68 10.42 17.77
CA LYS A 134 -25.57 10.63 16.61
C LYS A 134 -25.63 12.11 16.26
N ILE A 135 -24.94 12.49 15.21
CA ILE A 135 -25.04 13.81 14.60
C ILE A 135 -25.07 13.65 13.08
N GLU A 136 -25.44 14.71 12.36
CA GLU A 136 -25.24 14.76 10.92
C GLU A 136 -23.77 14.51 10.58
N ASN A 137 -23.55 13.75 9.54
CA ASN A 137 -22.20 13.39 9.08
C ASN A 137 -22.04 13.64 7.60
N ASP A 138 -20.79 13.86 7.18
CA ASP A 138 -20.45 14.14 5.79
C ASP A 138 -20.34 12.83 4.99
N MET A 139 -19.91 11.74 5.63
CA MET A 139 -19.88 10.41 5.04
C MET A 139 -20.12 9.31 6.05
N GLU A 140 -20.65 8.17 5.56
CA GLU A 140 -20.81 6.94 6.31
C GLU A 140 -20.01 5.82 5.66
N ILE A 141 -19.25 5.07 6.47
CA ILE A 141 -18.30 4.06 5.97
C ILE A 141 -18.18 2.87 6.93
N ASP A 142 -18.08 1.66 6.38
CA ASP A 142 -17.69 0.48 7.16
C ASP A 142 -16.22 0.56 7.59
N VAL A 143 -15.89 0.03 8.76
CA VAL A 143 -14.52 0.05 9.29
C VAL A 143 -13.51 -0.65 8.39
N SER A 144 -13.92 -1.65 7.62
CA SER A 144 -13.07 -2.35 6.66
C SER A 144 -12.69 -1.45 5.48
N GLU A 145 -13.63 -0.64 5.01
CA GLU A 145 -13.41 0.33 3.94
C GLU A 145 -12.56 1.52 4.44
N LEU A 146 -12.86 2.00 5.65
CA LEU A 146 -12.04 3.02 6.30
C LEU A 146 -10.59 2.55 6.44
N ASN A 147 -10.36 1.29 6.80
CA ASN A 147 -9.03 0.70 6.87
C ASN A 147 -8.29 0.81 5.52
N GLN A 148 -8.96 0.49 4.43
CA GLN A 148 -8.37 0.55 3.09
C GLN A 148 -8.04 1.98 2.65
N LEU A 149 -8.88 2.96 3.01
CA LEU A 149 -8.62 4.39 2.79
C LEU A 149 -7.41 4.88 3.60
N LEU A 150 -7.37 4.58 4.89
CA LEU A 150 -6.32 5.05 5.79
C LEU A 150 -4.94 4.49 5.43
N PHE A 151 -4.88 3.23 5.00
CA PHE A 151 -3.65 2.65 4.46
C PHE A 151 -3.34 3.11 3.03
N GLY A 152 -4.27 3.81 2.37
CA GLY A 152 -4.10 4.35 1.02
C GLY A 152 -4.13 3.27 -0.08
N TYR A 153 -4.79 2.14 0.19
CA TYR A 153 -5.02 1.10 -0.80
C TYR A 153 -5.97 1.58 -1.89
N PHE A 154 -7.08 2.22 -1.48
CA PHE A 154 -7.99 2.96 -2.34
C PHE A 154 -7.89 4.47 -2.08
N SER A 155 -8.17 5.27 -3.12
CA SER A 155 -8.48 6.68 -2.99
C SER A 155 -9.97 6.88 -2.66
N MET A 156 -10.35 8.07 -2.21
CA MET A 156 -11.74 8.41 -1.96
C MET A 156 -12.59 8.26 -3.23
N ASN A 157 -12.10 8.72 -4.39
CA ASN A 157 -12.82 8.62 -5.66
C ASN A 157 -13.10 7.17 -6.06
N GLU A 158 -12.10 6.29 -5.91
CA GLU A 158 -12.30 4.87 -6.19
C GLU A 158 -13.35 4.25 -5.25
N MET A 159 -13.43 4.67 -3.98
CA MET A 159 -14.46 4.20 -3.05
C MET A 159 -15.85 4.69 -3.43
N ILE A 160 -15.96 5.94 -3.92
CA ILE A 160 -17.22 6.52 -4.40
C ILE A 160 -17.67 5.79 -5.68
N GLU A 161 -16.78 5.61 -6.65
CA GLU A 161 -17.06 4.89 -7.90
C GLU A 161 -17.51 3.45 -7.68
N LEU A 162 -16.95 2.79 -6.65
CA LEU A 162 -17.29 1.42 -6.27
C LEU A 162 -18.50 1.33 -5.33
N GLU A 163 -19.14 2.46 -5.00
CA GLU A 163 -20.28 2.55 -4.07
C GLU A 163 -19.98 1.94 -2.68
N ARG A 164 -18.70 1.99 -2.24
CA ARG A 164 -18.25 1.43 -0.97
C ARG A 164 -18.26 2.43 0.20
N VAL A 165 -18.66 3.65 -0.07
CA VAL A 165 -18.83 4.73 0.89
C VAL A 165 -20.10 5.50 0.56
N LYS A 166 -20.86 5.91 1.58
CA LYS A 166 -22.03 6.76 1.39
C LYS A 166 -21.66 8.21 1.71
N ILE A 167 -21.73 9.06 0.71
CA ILE A 167 -21.50 10.51 0.86
C ILE A 167 -22.82 11.19 1.16
N ASN A 168 -22.90 11.86 2.30
CA ASN A 168 -24.06 12.62 2.73
C ASN A 168 -23.92 14.13 2.44
N ASN A 169 -22.67 14.62 2.32
CA ASN A 169 -22.35 16.01 2.01
C ASN A 169 -21.37 16.07 0.84
N THR A 170 -21.88 16.36 -0.36
CA THR A 170 -21.07 16.41 -1.58
C THR A 170 -20.06 17.55 -1.61
N GLU A 171 -20.31 18.65 -0.88
CA GLU A 171 -19.37 19.77 -0.79
C GLU A 171 -18.05 19.39 -0.09
N LYS A 172 -18.08 18.32 0.71
CA LYS A 172 -16.92 17.81 1.45
C LYS A 172 -16.06 16.81 0.68
N ILE A 173 -16.45 16.41 -0.52
CA ILE A 173 -15.70 15.43 -1.34
C ILE A 173 -14.25 15.87 -1.54
N SER A 174 -14.02 17.13 -1.89
CA SER A 174 -12.64 17.64 -2.12
C SER A 174 -11.78 17.62 -0.85
N GLU A 175 -12.36 17.81 0.34
CA GLU A 175 -11.66 17.67 1.61
C GLU A 175 -11.34 16.20 1.91
N LEU A 176 -12.30 15.30 1.68
CA LEU A 176 -12.13 13.85 1.83
C LEU A 176 -11.06 13.30 0.90
N GLU A 177 -11.01 13.75 -0.36
CA GLU A 177 -9.96 13.36 -1.33
C GLU A 177 -8.57 13.78 -0.88
N LYS A 178 -8.42 14.97 -0.31
CA LYS A 178 -7.15 15.44 0.23
C LYS A 178 -6.71 14.66 1.47
N LEU A 179 -7.67 14.20 2.24
CA LEU A 179 -7.44 13.42 3.44
C LEU A 179 -7.02 11.98 3.13
N PHE A 180 -7.73 11.33 2.21
CA PHE A 180 -7.56 9.93 1.86
C PHE A 180 -6.81 9.75 0.54
N VAL A 181 -5.53 10.10 0.55
CA VAL A 181 -4.68 9.99 -0.63
C VAL A 181 -4.21 8.55 -0.83
N LYS A 182 -4.33 8.06 -2.06
CA LYS A 182 -3.79 6.74 -2.44
C LYS A 182 -2.28 6.68 -2.25
N LYS A 183 -1.80 5.64 -1.58
CA LYS A 183 -0.38 5.43 -1.27
C LYS A 183 0.11 4.14 -1.95
N LYS A 184 1.42 4.01 -2.04
CA LYS A 184 2.02 2.73 -2.41
C LYS A 184 2.07 1.86 -1.15
N VAL A 185 1.17 0.90 -1.07
CA VAL A 185 1.14 -0.06 0.04
C VAL A 185 2.04 -1.23 -0.34
N TYR A 186 3.05 -1.49 0.48
CA TYR A 186 3.96 -2.60 0.28
C TYR A 186 4.60 -3.02 1.59
N ILE A 187 4.62 -4.31 1.86
CA ILE A 187 5.28 -4.94 3.01
C ILE A 187 6.16 -6.05 2.47
N GLN A 188 7.40 -6.09 2.91
CA GLN A 188 8.41 -7.08 2.50
C GLN A 188 8.74 -8.11 3.58
N GLU A 189 8.05 -8.08 4.70
CA GLU A 189 8.27 -9.05 5.75
C GLU A 189 7.62 -10.39 5.37
N TYR A 190 8.47 -11.39 5.20
CA TYR A 190 8.06 -12.78 4.96
C TYR A 190 8.27 -13.58 6.26
N GLN A 191 7.20 -14.22 6.70
CA GLN A 191 7.28 -15.19 7.80
C GLN A 191 7.78 -16.54 7.29
#